data_5801bb80ec574fef82425e85c0f0a2d4
#
_entry.id   5801bb80ec574fef82425e85c0f0a2d4
#
_cell.length_a   1.000
_cell.length_b   1.000
_cell.length_c   1.000
_cell.angle_alpha   90.00
_cell.angle_beta   90.00
_cell.angle_gamma   90.00
#
_symmetry.space_group_name_H-M   'P 1'
#
loop_
_entity.id
_entity.type
_entity.pdbx_description
1 polymer ?
#
loop_
_entity_poly.entity_id
_entity_poly.type
_entity_poly.pdbx_seq_one_letter_code
_entity_poly.pdbx_strand_id
1 'polypeptide(L)'
;VILYLIKPKPRDINIPSLMFILDAERKEHRYETMLKKIIGDPLMLMQLLFLILLTLAMAAPFYTANETVRADHTVIIIDASASMQAENPSRFDRAKDAAEKFVSGRTSIILAKNIPTVVLQRGGRSDAKDTLNRLAPGATTASIGDAILLATNMIEDEKGAIVVISDFSNTDSDSIAASKMLANADGIDVTYKQVGNDARNIGITYGKLERIGDAYEYICNIKNYMDDKKMVPIEIFRNGKKTLTDSVTVPAHSSELFALTDVEPGATIVSLKQKDSLEIDDRAYIAIPVVAKRKVLVVSETKNPPAKIALNSLPDTECSIVKPPVLPSFDDYDLVVIGNLTKTSLLPGTFKDLASFVQSGGSLVILASSDLADIETDGLLPVQISGKAGAAALETMMPTEFTKDIAFEDVSVITHLRSEPADGSIVTVTADDDSPMLAYQKHGSGTVFYSGFGEGDSTWNDFHTRVDYPIFWRQIVDWMSGVHGIEEYNVRTGRMMSLGGVQKVTTPSGTVETDNLLFDEVGGYRIGDDDIAANLYDPLESDLSIYPMSGEARTLTPDLVKAEVEKELWTYLIILVMFIAGFELYYLRARGEL
;
A
#
# COMPACT_ATOMS: atom_id res chain seq x y z
N VAL A 1 -17.27 46.69 39.95
CA VAL A 1 -17.17 48.16 39.81
C VAL A 1 -18.48 48.84 40.25
N ILE A 2 -19.68 48.40 39.80
CA ILE A 2 -20.99 49.03 40.13
C ILE A 2 -21.28 48.94 41.63
N LEU A 3 -21.01 47.81 42.29
CA LEU A 3 -21.22 47.60 43.73
C LEU A 3 -20.30 48.49 44.59
N TYR A 4 -19.12 48.83 44.10
CA TYR A 4 -18.16 49.71 44.81
C TYR A 4 -18.51 51.18 44.74
N LEU A 5 -19.37 51.58 43.80
CA LEU A 5 -19.82 52.96 43.58
C LEU A 5 -21.08 53.29 44.37
N ILE A 6 -21.75 52.29 45.00
CA ILE A 6 -22.97 52.51 45.81
C ILE A 6 -22.58 53.00 47.19
N LYS A 7 -22.64 54.31 47.42
CA LYS A 7 -22.47 54.90 48.75
C LYS A 7 -23.76 54.76 49.58
N PRO A 8 -23.64 54.41 50.88
CA PRO A 8 -24.75 54.59 51.82
C PRO A 8 -25.17 56.06 51.88
N LYS A 9 -26.45 56.33 51.85
CA LYS A 9 -27.02 57.69 51.92
C LYS A 9 -26.56 58.39 53.19
N PRO A 10 -25.93 59.61 53.12
CA PRO A 10 -25.61 60.37 54.31
C PRO A 10 -26.91 60.91 54.99
N ARG A 11 -26.94 60.92 56.32
CA ARG A 11 -28.01 61.55 57.07
C ARG A 11 -27.86 63.06 56.90
N ASP A 12 -28.92 63.70 56.42
CA ASP A 12 -28.98 65.19 56.31
C ASP A 12 -29.10 65.82 57.70
N ILE A 13 -28.10 66.58 58.05
CA ILE A 13 -28.16 67.50 59.20
C ILE A 13 -28.25 68.89 58.60
N ASN A 14 -29.43 69.50 58.73
CA ASN A 14 -29.67 70.86 58.25
C ASN A 14 -28.95 71.91 59.07
N ILE A 15 -27.93 72.59 58.49
CA ILE A 15 -27.26 73.75 59.02
C ILE A 15 -27.60 74.94 58.09
N PRO A 16 -28.40 75.90 58.51
CA PRO A 16 -29.07 76.83 57.57
C PRO A 16 -28.14 77.89 56.92
N SER A 17 -26.89 78.08 57.35
CA SER A 17 -26.00 79.15 56.85
C SER A 17 -24.92 78.65 55.82
N LEU A 18 -24.83 77.35 55.51
CA LEU A 18 -23.78 76.84 54.64
C LEU A 18 -24.31 76.49 53.22
N MET A 19 -25.60 76.67 52.99
CA MET A 19 -26.28 76.18 51.81
C MET A 19 -25.86 76.86 50.50
N PHE A 20 -25.43 78.13 50.52
CA PHE A 20 -25.04 78.88 49.34
C PHE A 20 -23.57 78.64 48.91
N ILE A 21 -22.69 78.19 49.80
CA ILE A 21 -21.28 77.92 49.45
C ILE A 21 -21.16 76.48 48.87
N LEU A 22 -21.99 75.56 49.30
CA LEU A 22 -21.96 74.15 48.84
C LEU A 22 -22.60 73.90 47.48
N ASP A 23 -23.49 74.80 47.00
CA ASP A 23 -24.15 74.66 45.73
C ASP A 23 -23.28 75.08 44.53
N ALA A 24 -22.28 75.95 44.75
CA ALA A 24 -21.31 76.34 43.72
C ALA A 24 -20.23 75.29 43.43
N GLU A 25 -19.85 74.48 44.43
CA GLU A 25 -18.83 73.44 44.28
C GLU A 25 -19.40 72.09 43.71
N ARG A 26 -20.70 71.92 43.67
CA ARG A 26 -21.32 70.62 43.39
C ARG A 26 -21.32 70.22 41.91
N LYS A 27 -21.01 71.08 40.96
CA LYS A 27 -21.16 70.76 39.52
C LYS A 27 -19.89 70.37 38.77
N GLU A 28 -18.70 70.68 39.28
CA GLU A 28 -17.46 70.40 38.53
C GLU A 28 -16.67 69.16 38.99
N HIS A 29 -16.92 68.59 40.15
CA HIS A 29 -16.02 67.58 40.73
C HIS A 29 -16.54 66.11 40.73
N ARG A 30 -17.66 65.81 40.07
CA ARG A 30 -18.20 64.44 40.11
C ARG A 30 -17.32 63.43 39.40
N TYR A 31 -16.69 63.81 38.33
CA TYR A 31 -15.79 62.91 37.57
C TYR A 31 -14.40 62.82 38.20
N GLU A 32 -13.85 63.93 38.70
CA GLU A 32 -12.53 63.91 39.38
C GLU A 32 -12.53 63.15 40.71
N THR A 33 -13.60 63.17 41.48
CA THR A 33 -13.74 62.42 42.73
C THR A 33 -13.94 60.93 42.50
N MET A 34 -14.59 60.53 41.41
CA MET A 34 -14.66 59.11 40.97
C MET A 34 -13.30 58.61 40.56
N LEU A 35 -12.58 59.32 39.71
CA LEU A 35 -11.25 58.96 39.25
C LEU A 35 -10.23 58.90 40.43
N LYS A 36 -10.24 59.85 41.35
CA LYS A 36 -9.38 59.86 42.55
C LYS A 36 -9.67 58.69 43.48
N LYS A 37 -10.91 58.16 43.56
CA LYS A 37 -11.24 56.96 44.34
C LYS A 37 -10.81 55.68 43.67
N ILE A 38 -10.90 55.58 42.35
CA ILE A 38 -10.45 54.45 41.57
C ILE A 38 -8.91 54.37 41.63
N ILE A 39 -8.23 55.48 41.50
CA ILE A 39 -6.77 55.57 41.56
C ILE A 39 -6.23 55.36 43.00
N GLY A 40 -7.03 55.64 44.03
CA GLY A 40 -6.67 55.52 45.43
C GLY A 40 -6.74 54.11 46.03
N ASP A 41 -7.35 53.16 45.35
CA ASP A 41 -7.45 51.76 45.82
C ASP A 41 -6.61 50.84 44.93
N PRO A 42 -5.41 50.45 45.33
CA PRO A 42 -4.51 49.61 44.53
C PRO A 42 -5.09 48.22 44.26
N LEU A 43 -5.94 47.69 45.13
CA LEU A 43 -6.57 46.38 44.94
C LEU A 43 -7.56 46.40 43.75
N MET A 44 -8.40 47.45 43.70
CA MET A 44 -9.38 47.63 42.61
C MET A 44 -8.67 47.85 41.27
N LEU A 45 -7.53 48.57 41.25
CA LEU A 45 -6.73 48.74 40.06
C LEU A 45 -6.14 47.42 39.56
N MET A 46 -5.65 46.59 40.50
CA MET A 46 -5.11 45.26 40.15
C MET A 46 -6.22 44.33 39.58
N GLN A 47 -7.40 44.30 40.18
CA GLN A 47 -8.53 43.51 39.69
C GLN A 47 -9.02 43.99 38.32
N LEU A 48 -9.06 45.32 38.12
CA LEU A 48 -9.40 45.86 36.80
C LEU A 48 -8.36 45.51 35.75
N LEU A 49 -7.08 45.60 36.08
CA LEU A 49 -5.97 45.22 35.23
C LEU A 49 -6.01 43.72 34.90
N PHE A 50 -6.27 42.88 35.91
CA PHE A 50 -6.44 41.42 35.73
C PHE A 50 -7.56 41.11 34.73
N LEU A 51 -8.73 41.75 34.89
CA LEU A 51 -9.87 41.56 33.96
C LEU A 51 -9.56 42.02 32.53
N ILE A 52 -8.88 43.18 32.39
CA ILE A 52 -8.48 43.71 31.09
C ILE A 52 -7.48 42.73 30.41
N LEU A 53 -6.48 42.27 31.13
CA LEU A 53 -5.48 41.34 30.57
C LEU A 53 -6.08 39.99 30.26
N LEU A 54 -7.00 39.50 31.09
CA LEU A 54 -7.69 38.25 30.83
C LEU A 54 -8.58 38.34 29.58
N THR A 55 -9.34 39.43 29.43
CA THR A 55 -10.15 39.65 28.20
C THR A 55 -9.26 39.85 26.98
N LEU A 56 -8.12 40.50 27.12
CA LEU A 56 -7.15 40.65 26.05
C LEU A 56 -6.50 39.32 25.69
N ALA A 57 -6.19 38.46 26.67
CA ALA A 57 -5.69 37.12 26.40
C ALA A 57 -6.70 36.23 25.70
N MET A 58 -7.99 36.32 26.07
CA MET A 58 -9.07 35.61 25.39
C MET A 58 -9.32 36.12 23.95
N ALA A 59 -9.00 37.35 23.64
CA ALA A 59 -9.07 37.92 22.29
C ALA A 59 -7.92 37.41 21.40
N ALA A 60 -6.98 36.59 21.95
CA ALA A 60 -5.85 36.01 21.24
C ALA A 60 -5.13 37.04 20.32
N PRO A 61 -4.69 38.19 20.83
CA PRO A 61 -4.06 39.20 19.98
C PRO A 61 -2.75 38.67 19.42
N PHE A 62 -2.55 38.93 18.14
CA PHE A 62 -1.30 38.65 17.43
C PHE A 62 -0.65 39.97 16.98
N TYR A 63 0.65 39.93 16.78
CA TYR A 63 1.36 41.01 16.09
C TYR A 63 2.16 40.43 14.94
N THR A 64 2.18 41.12 13.83
CA THR A 64 3.01 40.80 12.69
C THR A 64 4.46 41.20 12.97
N ALA A 65 5.35 40.23 13.02
CA ALA A 65 6.78 40.46 13.11
C ALA A 65 7.44 40.11 11.77
N ASN A 66 8.27 41.02 11.27
CA ASN A 66 9.14 40.69 10.14
C ASN A 66 10.23 39.75 10.64
N GLU A 67 9.99 38.44 10.54
CA GLU A 67 11.03 37.44 10.68
C GLU A 67 11.60 37.08 9.30
N THR A 68 12.89 36.80 9.28
CA THR A 68 13.54 36.22 8.12
C THR A 68 13.09 34.78 8.00
N VAL A 69 11.97 34.56 7.30
CA VAL A 69 11.39 33.25 7.02
C VAL A 69 11.70 32.87 5.58
N ARG A 70 12.02 31.61 5.36
CA ARG A 70 12.51 31.13 4.05
C ARG A 70 11.43 31.03 2.99
N ALA A 71 10.17 30.92 3.39
CA ALA A 71 9.03 30.87 2.51
C ALA A 71 7.73 31.04 3.30
N ASP A 72 6.66 31.47 2.66
CA ASP A 72 5.32 31.53 3.26
C ASP A 72 4.78 30.13 3.57
N HIS A 73 5.16 29.16 2.74
CA HIS A 73 4.85 27.73 2.90
C HIS A 73 6.09 26.87 2.58
N THR A 74 6.50 26.03 3.51
CA THR A 74 7.62 25.09 3.31
C THR A 74 7.06 23.67 3.21
N VAL A 75 7.39 22.97 2.11
CA VAL A 75 7.10 21.54 1.98
C VAL A 75 8.38 20.75 2.20
N ILE A 76 8.39 19.90 3.21
CA ILE A 76 9.52 19.04 3.55
C ILE A 76 9.22 17.65 2.99
N ILE A 77 10.07 17.19 2.08
CA ILE A 77 10.04 15.83 1.55
C ILE A 77 11.12 15.03 2.28
N ILE A 78 10.71 13.96 2.94
CA ILE A 78 11.62 13.04 3.63
C ILE A 78 11.58 11.72 2.88
N ASP A 79 12.75 11.29 2.45
CA ASP A 79 12.95 9.97 1.88
C ASP A 79 12.68 8.91 2.96
N ALA A 80 11.80 7.98 2.66
CA ALA A 80 11.42 6.88 3.52
C ALA A 80 11.67 5.53 2.85
N SER A 81 12.64 5.48 1.92
CA SER A 81 13.08 4.25 1.26
C SER A 81 13.76 3.27 2.22
N ALA A 82 14.00 2.06 1.74
CA ALA A 82 14.63 1.00 2.52
C ALA A 82 16.06 1.36 2.98
N SER A 83 16.86 1.99 2.12
CA SER A 83 18.23 2.43 2.41
C SER A 83 18.32 3.43 3.58
N MET A 84 17.23 4.18 3.81
CA MET A 84 17.14 5.13 4.93
C MET A 84 17.09 4.45 6.31
N GLN A 85 16.87 3.14 6.38
CA GLN A 85 16.96 2.35 7.62
C GLN A 85 18.41 2.06 8.03
N ALA A 86 19.37 2.25 7.11
CA ALA A 86 20.78 1.96 7.34
C ALA A 86 21.39 2.82 8.46
N GLU A 87 22.44 2.26 9.08
CA GLU A 87 23.25 2.89 10.12
C GLU A 87 22.56 2.93 11.51
N ASN A 88 23.28 3.44 12.51
CA ASN A 88 22.76 3.68 13.87
C ASN A 88 23.43 4.95 14.50
N PRO A 89 22.72 6.09 14.73
CA PRO A 89 21.31 6.28 14.39
C PRO A 89 21.05 6.16 12.87
N SER A 90 19.83 5.76 12.49
CA SER A 90 19.48 5.52 11.09
C SER A 90 19.59 6.81 10.24
N ARG A 91 19.78 6.63 8.93
CA ARG A 91 19.72 7.77 7.98
C ARG A 91 18.38 8.51 8.10
N PHE A 92 17.29 7.76 8.35
CA PHE A 92 15.96 8.32 8.55
C PHE A 92 15.87 9.16 9.82
N ASP A 93 16.49 8.72 10.94
CA ASP A 93 16.52 9.55 12.17
C ASP A 93 17.29 10.84 11.94
N ARG A 94 18.42 10.78 11.25
CA ARG A 94 19.17 11.98 10.86
C ARG A 94 18.39 12.88 9.90
N ALA A 95 17.55 12.30 9.04
CA ALA A 95 16.66 13.06 8.15
C ALA A 95 15.59 13.80 8.96
N LYS A 96 14.99 13.17 9.99
CA LYS A 96 14.06 13.85 10.92
C LYS A 96 14.74 15.02 11.65
N ASP A 97 15.93 14.79 12.18
CA ASP A 97 16.71 15.85 12.86
C ASP A 97 17.07 17.01 11.91
N ALA A 98 17.36 16.69 10.66
CA ALA A 98 17.61 17.70 9.64
C ALA A 98 16.31 18.44 9.27
N ALA A 99 15.19 17.73 9.13
CA ALA A 99 13.87 18.28 8.80
C ALA A 99 13.40 19.30 9.83
N GLU A 100 13.62 19.05 11.13
CA GLU A 100 13.25 19.99 12.20
C GLU A 100 13.83 21.41 12.00
N LYS A 101 14.99 21.53 11.36
CA LYS A 101 15.66 22.82 11.10
C LYS A 101 14.97 23.62 10.00
N PHE A 102 14.17 22.97 9.17
CA PHE A 102 13.44 23.57 8.06
C PHE A 102 11.96 23.80 8.38
N VAL A 103 11.48 23.37 9.56
CA VAL A 103 10.11 23.61 10.00
C VAL A 103 9.88 25.13 10.17
N SER A 104 8.92 25.65 9.40
CA SER A 104 8.48 27.05 9.41
C SER A 104 7.13 27.23 10.12
N GLY A 105 6.53 28.40 9.99
CA GLY A 105 5.20 28.68 10.53
C GLY A 105 4.08 27.91 9.82
N ARG A 106 4.26 27.62 8.53
CA ARG A 106 3.33 26.81 7.72
C ARG A 106 4.12 25.74 7.00
N THR A 107 4.00 24.50 7.44
CA THR A 107 4.80 23.38 6.98
C THR A 107 3.91 22.23 6.51
N SER A 108 4.20 21.69 5.34
CA SER A 108 3.69 20.39 4.89
C SER A 108 4.81 19.37 4.90
N ILE A 109 4.48 18.10 5.13
CA ILE A 109 5.45 17.00 5.15
C ILE A 109 4.95 15.90 4.23
N ILE A 110 5.82 15.47 3.32
CA ILE A 110 5.61 14.36 2.40
C ILE A 110 6.64 13.28 2.70
N LEU A 111 6.20 12.03 2.85
CA LEU A 111 7.08 10.88 2.81
C LEU A 111 7.24 10.42 1.37
N ALA A 112 8.47 10.44 0.86
CA ALA A 112 8.82 9.88 -0.43
C ALA A 112 9.03 8.37 -0.24
N LYS A 113 7.99 7.62 -0.57
CA LYS A 113 7.99 6.17 -0.80
C LYS A 113 7.83 5.92 -2.30
N ASN A 114 7.64 4.67 -2.73
CA ASN A 114 7.27 4.37 -4.13
C ASN A 114 5.98 5.11 -4.56
N ILE A 115 5.06 5.35 -3.61
CA ILE A 115 3.92 6.25 -3.76
C ILE A 115 4.07 7.35 -2.71
N PRO A 116 4.34 8.61 -3.10
CA PRO A 116 4.49 9.71 -2.16
C PRO A 116 3.22 9.95 -1.33
N THR A 117 3.38 10.10 -0.03
CA THR A 117 2.26 10.23 0.92
C THR A 117 2.36 11.54 1.69
N VAL A 118 1.31 12.35 1.65
CA VAL A 118 1.20 13.57 2.47
C VAL A 118 0.83 13.18 3.90
N VAL A 119 1.72 13.43 4.86
CA VAL A 119 1.51 13.09 6.28
C VAL A 119 1.17 14.31 7.13
N LEU A 120 1.45 15.51 6.64
CA LEU A 120 1.02 16.77 7.22
C LEU A 120 0.76 17.78 6.11
N GLN A 121 -0.39 18.47 6.17
CA GLN A 121 -0.73 19.54 5.24
C GLN A 121 -0.91 20.86 5.99
N ARG A 122 -0.08 21.87 5.64
CA ARG A 122 -0.15 23.24 6.15
C ARG A 122 -0.21 23.35 7.68
N GLY A 123 0.49 22.44 8.38
CA GLY A 123 0.55 22.41 9.85
C GLY A 123 1.44 23.49 10.45
N GLY A 124 1.17 23.83 11.71
CA GLY A 124 2.03 24.68 12.50
C GLY A 124 3.33 24.00 12.94
N ARG A 125 4.23 24.77 13.57
CA ARG A 125 5.53 24.24 14.01
C ARG A 125 5.41 23.07 15.00
N SER A 126 4.43 23.10 15.90
CA SER A 126 4.19 22.01 16.86
C SER A 126 3.73 20.76 16.15
N ASP A 127 2.72 20.89 15.25
CA ASP A 127 2.17 19.76 14.52
C ASP A 127 3.22 19.08 13.62
N ALA A 128 4.09 19.90 13.01
CA ALA A 128 5.19 19.39 12.18
C ALA A 128 6.19 18.57 13.02
N LYS A 129 6.57 19.06 14.21
CA LYS A 129 7.47 18.33 15.11
C LYS A 129 6.84 17.05 15.64
N ASP A 130 5.58 17.09 16.05
CA ASP A 130 4.85 15.93 16.53
C ASP A 130 4.66 14.88 15.43
N THR A 131 4.47 15.34 14.18
CA THR A 131 4.42 14.46 13.02
C THR A 131 5.78 13.82 12.78
N LEU A 132 6.87 14.60 12.69
CA LEU A 132 8.23 14.09 12.47
C LEU A 132 8.61 12.99 13.48
N ASN A 133 8.26 13.18 14.75
CA ASN A 133 8.56 12.20 15.81
C ASN A 133 7.86 10.86 15.62
N ARG A 134 6.70 10.83 14.96
CA ARG A 134 5.91 9.62 14.73
C ARG A 134 6.23 8.91 13.42
N LEU A 135 7.01 9.54 12.54
CA LEU A 135 7.36 8.93 11.25
C LEU A 135 8.32 7.76 11.42
N ALA A 136 8.12 6.75 10.59
CA ALA A 136 8.98 5.59 10.44
C ALA A 136 9.39 5.40 8.97
N PRO A 137 10.58 4.84 8.70
CA PRO A 137 11.01 4.51 7.35
C PRO A 137 10.15 3.38 6.78
N GLY A 138 10.05 3.30 5.46
CA GLY A 138 9.43 2.20 4.74
C GLY A 138 10.44 1.14 4.31
N ALA A 139 9.96 0.13 3.59
CA ALA A 139 10.77 -0.92 3.00
C ALA A 139 10.61 -0.94 1.46
N THR A 140 10.35 0.21 0.87
CA THR A 140 10.17 0.38 -0.58
C THR A 140 11.26 1.28 -1.14
N THR A 141 11.29 1.44 -2.45
CA THR A 141 12.04 2.54 -3.11
C THR A 141 11.36 3.88 -2.87
N ALA A 142 12.04 4.99 -3.14
CA ALA A 142 11.47 6.34 -3.09
C ALA A 142 11.30 6.96 -4.48
N SER A 143 10.09 7.45 -4.78
CA SER A 143 9.81 8.31 -5.95
C SER A 143 9.96 9.78 -5.57
N ILE A 144 11.21 10.25 -5.47
CA ILE A 144 11.51 11.63 -5.06
C ILE A 144 11.00 12.64 -6.11
N GLY A 145 11.11 12.33 -7.39
CA GLY A 145 10.60 13.16 -8.47
C GLY A 145 9.10 13.42 -8.35
N ASP A 146 8.31 12.35 -8.14
CA ASP A 146 6.87 12.47 -7.94
C ASP A 146 6.51 13.22 -6.65
N ALA A 147 7.31 13.04 -5.60
CA ALA A 147 7.14 13.78 -4.35
C ALA A 147 7.37 15.30 -4.54
N ILE A 148 8.34 15.69 -5.38
CA ILE A 148 8.58 17.09 -5.76
C ILE A 148 7.39 17.65 -6.54
N LEU A 149 6.85 16.90 -7.52
CA LEU A 149 5.67 17.32 -8.29
C LEU A 149 4.44 17.47 -7.37
N LEU A 150 4.23 16.54 -6.45
CA LEU A 150 3.16 16.63 -5.47
C LEU A 150 3.34 17.87 -4.58
N ALA A 151 4.56 18.13 -4.11
CA ALA A 151 4.88 19.31 -3.30
C ALA A 151 4.65 20.62 -4.08
N THR A 152 5.01 20.68 -5.35
CA THR A 152 4.76 21.82 -6.23
C THR A 152 3.28 22.14 -6.31
N ASN A 153 2.45 21.11 -6.53
CA ASN A 153 0.99 21.26 -6.57
C ASN A 153 0.39 21.73 -5.23
N MET A 154 1.03 21.41 -4.09
CA MET A 154 0.55 21.82 -2.76
C MET A 154 0.88 23.28 -2.41
N ILE A 155 1.84 23.88 -3.08
CA ILE A 155 2.27 25.27 -2.83
C ILE A 155 1.33 26.27 -3.51
N GLU A 156 0.69 25.87 -4.64
CA GLU A 156 -0.21 26.75 -5.41
C GLU A 156 0.47 28.09 -5.77
N ASP A 157 -0.26 29.22 -5.67
CA ASP A 157 0.21 30.58 -6.00
C ASP A 157 1.00 31.26 -4.85
N GLU A 158 1.39 30.50 -3.80
CA GLU A 158 2.13 31.05 -2.65
C GLU A 158 3.65 31.06 -2.92
N LYS A 159 4.39 31.95 -2.26
CA LYS A 159 5.85 31.85 -2.22
C LYS A 159 6.25 30.68 -1.35
N GLY A 160 6.61 29.57 -1.97
CA GLY A 160 6.93 28.33 -1.29
C GLY A 160 8.37 27.89 -1.50
N ALA A 161 8.83 27.00 -0.64
CA ALA A 161 10.09 26.29 -0.79
C ALA A 161 9.89 24.79 -0.56
N ILE A 162 10.59 23.98 -1.34
CA ILE A 162 10.65 22.53 -1.19
C ILE A 162 12.02 22.14 -0.66
N VAL A 163 12.03 21.35 0.41
CA VAL A 163 13.25 20.79 0.99
C VAL A 163 13.19 19.27 0.87
N VAL A 164 14.09 18.68 0.11
CA VAL A 164 14.21 17.23 -0.05
C VAL A 164 15.35 16.71 0.81
N ILE A 165 15.05 15.76 1.67
CA ILE A 165 16.04 15.16 2.58
C ILE A 165 16.10 13.68 2.28
N SER A 166 17.24 13.20 1.77
CA SER A 166 17.48 11.83 1.32
C SER A 166 18.97 11.49 1.45
N ASP A 167 19.31 10.23 1.39
CA ASP A 167 20.68 9.77 1.17
C ASP A 167 21.06 9.81 -0.33
N PHE A 168 20.06 9.90 -1.21
CA PHE A 168 20.18 9.89 -2.68
C PHE A 168 20.95 8.67 -3.22
N SER A 169 20.89 7.52 -2.53
CA SER A 169 21.61 6.31 -2.93
C SER A 169 20.95 5.61 -4.12
N ASN A 170 19.62 5.62 -4.20
CA ASN A 170 18.82 4.99 -5.24
C ASN A 170 17.87 6.01 -5.87
N THR A 171 18.41 7.00 -6.56
CA THR A 171 17.57 8.04 -7.13
C THR A 171 17.66 8.07 -8.65
N ASP A 172 16.49 8.12 -9.28
CA ASP A 172 16.38 8.52 -10.68
C ASP A 172 16.70 10.01 -10.80
N SER A 173 18.00 10.29 -11.02
CA SER A 173 18.53 11.65 -11.12
C SER A 173 17.85 12.48 -12.21
N ASP A 174 17.40 11.83 -13.29
CA ASP A 174 16.75 12.50 -14.41
C ASP A 174 15.34 12.95 -14.03
N SER A 175 14.58 12.09 -13.34
CA SER A 175 13.24 12.43 -12.81
C SER A 175 13.32 13.57 -11.78
N ILE A 176 14.28 13.52 -10.86
CA ILE A 176 14.51 14.57 -9.87
C ILE A 176 14.88 15.89 -10.54
N ALA A 177 15.76 15.86 -11.53
CA ALA A 177 16.17 17.06 -12.26
C ALA A 177 15.00 17.69 -13.03
N ALA A 178 14.20 16.87 -13.72
CA ALA A 178 13.02 17.31 -14.44
C ALA A 178 11.98 17.93 -13.49
N SER A 179 11.67 17.28 -12.37
CA SER A 179 10.70 17.78 -11.39
C SER A 179 11.18 19.07 -10.74
N LYS A 180 12.49 19.20 -10.45
CA LYS A 180 13.08 20.47 -9.99
C LYS A 180 12.94 21.58 -11.01
N MET A 181 13.18 21.29 -12.31
CA MET A 181 13.03 22.30 -13.35
C MET A 181 11.60 22.81 -13.46
N LEU A 182 10.62 21.92 -13.31
CA LEU A 182 9.20 22.30 -13.29
C LEU A 182 8.87 23.17 -12.08
N ALA A 183 9.26 22.77 -10.87
CA ALA A 183 9.07 23.57 -9.67
C ALA A 183 9.71 24.97 -9.76
N ASN A 184 10.93 25.05 -10.30
CA ASN A 184 11.63 26.31 -10.51
C ASN A 184 10.93 27.21 -11.56
N ALA A 185 10.30 26.62 -12.58
CA ALA A 185 9.52 27.38 -13.58
C ALA A 185 8.29 28.05 -12.93
N ASP A 186 7.73 27.43 -11.89
CA ASP A 186 6.64 27.98 -11.08
C ASP A 186 7.14 28.92 -9.96
N GLY A 187 8.46 29.24 -9.96
CA GLY A 187 9.06 30.14 -8.96
C GLY A 187 9.30 29.51 -7.58
N ILE A 188 9.22 28.20 -7.47
CA ILE A 188 9.40 27.45 -6.23
C ILE A 188 10.86 26.96 -6.13
N ASP A 189 11.55 27.32 -5.06
CA ASP A 189 12.94 26.87 -4.84
C ASP A 189 12.97 25.45 -4.25
N VAL A 190 13.80 24.58 -4.87
CA VAL A 190 13.99 23.19 -4.42
C VAL A 190 15.40 23.00 -3.89
N THR A 191 15.52 22.79 -2.59
CA THR A 191 16.77 22.57 -1.88
C THR A 191 16.96 21.10 -1.52
N TYR A 192 18.16 20.56 -1.73
CA TYR A 192 18.50 19.20 -1.36
C TYR A 192 19.36 19.14 -0.09
N LYS A 193 19.04 18.23 0.81
CA LYS A 193 19.82 17.92 2.00
C LYS A 193 20.17 16.44 2.02
N GLN A 194 21.42 16.12 1.70
CA GLN A 194 21.93 14.76 1.80
C GLN A 194 22.20 14.39 3.26
N VAL A 195 21.84 13.14 3.62
CA VAL A 195 22.05 12.53 4.94
C VAL A 195 22.70 11.16 4.79
N GLY A 196 23.35 10.66 5.85
CA GLY A 196 24.02 9.37 5.86
C GLY A 196 25.52 9.43 5.52
N ASN A 197 26.18 8.29 5.59
CA ASN A 197 27.56 8.05 5.20
C ASN A 197 27.65 6.76 4.38
N ASP A 198 28.80 6.55 3.72
CA ASP A 198 29.08 5.25 3.10
C ASP A 198 29.00 4.14 4.16
N ALA A 199 28.24 3.12 3.86
CA ALA A 199 27.98 2.04 4.78
C ALA A 199 28.23 0.68 4.10
N ARG A 200 28.58 -0.32 4.91
CA ARG A 200 28.88 -1.67 4.44
C ARG A 200 27.62 -2.51 4.42
N ASN A 201 27.40 -3.23 3.32
CA ASN A 201 26.22 -4.09 3.18
C ASN A 201 26.50 -5.36 2.38
N ILE A 202 25.80 -6.42 2.72
CA ILE A 202 25.64 -7.64 1.93
C ILE A 202 24.19 -8.06 2.06
N GLY A 203 23.44 -8.04 0.98
CA GLY A 203 22.01 -8.29 1.03
C GLY A 203 21.53 -9.26 -0.03
N ILE A 204 20.30 -9.75 0.14
CA ILE A 204 19.56 -10.54 -0.83
C ILE A 204 18.86 -9.57 -1.77
N THR A 205 19.42 -9.42 -2.97
CA THR A 205 18.98 -8.39 -3.94
C THR A 205 18.02 -8.89 -5.00
N TYR A 206 17.82 -10.21 -5.07
CA TYR A 206 16.89 -10.87 -5.98
C TYR A 206 16.47 -12.20 -5.36
N GLY A 207 15.24 -12.62 -5.62
CA GLY A 207 14.75 -13.93 -5.25
C GLY A 207 13.63 -14.36 -6.20
N LYS A 208 13.63 -15.63 -6.57
CA LYS A 208 12.62 -16.26 -7.41
C LYS A 208 12.29 -17.64 -6.89
N LEU A 209 11.01 -17.93 -6.78
CA LEU A 209 10.50 -19.25 -6.46
C LEU A 209 9.96 -19.88 -7.73
N GLU A 210 10.43 -21.06 -8.07
CA GLU A 210 10.01 -21.81 -9.24
C GLU A 210 9.52 -23.19 -8.81
N ARG A 211 8.60 -23.74 -9.55
CA ARG A 211 8.16 -25.12 -9.38
C ARG A 211 8.90 -25.99 -10.39
N ILE A 212 9.61 -27.00 -9.90
CA ILE A 212 10.34 -28.00 -10.72
C ILE A 212 9.74 -29.37 -10.43
N GLY A 213 8.87 -29.85 -11.34
CA GLY A 213 8.09 -31.05 -11.10
C GLY A 213 7.13 -30.90 -9.93
N ASP A 214 7.31 -31.73 -8.90
CA ASP A 214 6.47 -31.73 -7.68
C ASP A 214 7.06 -30.90 -6.54
N ALA A 215 8.29 -30.40 -6.68
CA ALA A 215 8.99 -29.62 -5.67
C ALA A 215 9.08 -28.15 -6.07
N TYR A 216 9.33 -27.32 -5.08
CA TYR A 216 9.65 -25.91 -5.29
C TYR A 216 11.15 -25.68 -5.06
N GLU A 217 11.75 -24.86 -5.90
CA GLU A 217 13.11 -24.39 -5.77
C GLU A 217 13.11 -22.86 -5.60
N TYR A 218 13.81 -22.38 -4.59
CA TYR A 218 14.02 -20.95 -4.39
C TYR A 218 15.46 -20.60 -4.73
N ILE A 219 15.63 -19.66 -5.66
CA ILE A 219 16.93 -19.15 -6.07
C ILE A 219 17.00 -17.67 -5.67
N CYS A 220 18.06 -17.29 -4.96
CA CYS A 220 18.31 -15.89 -4.65
C CYS A 220 19.73 -15.46 -5.01
N ASN A 221 19.88 -14.14 -5.21
CA ASN A 221 21.15 -13.51 -5.48
C ASN A 221 21.61 -12.74 -4.25
N ILE A 222 22.76 -13.10 -3.70
CA ILE A 222 23.39 -12.46 -2.54
C ILE A 222 24.51 -11.57 -3.07
N LYS A 223 24.39 -10.26 -2.87
CA LYS A 223 25.35 -9.27 -3.37
C LYS A 223 26.14 -8.65 -2.24
N ASN A 224 27.47 -8.60 -2.43
CA ASN A 224 28.42 -8.00 -1.52
C ASN A 224 28.85 -6.63 -2.07
N TYR A 225 28.56 -5.57 -1.33
CA TYR A 225 28.96 -4.19 -1.67
C TYR A 225 30.26 -3.75 -0.97
N MET A 226 30.90 -4.65 -0.22
CA MET A 226 32.14 -4.37 0.49
C MET A 226 33.39 -4.61 -0.39
N ASP A 227 34.50 -3.98 -0.01
CA ASP A 227 35.80 -4.10 -0.69
C ASP A 227 36.50 -5.45 -0.47
N ASP A 228 36.00 -6.27 0.45
CA ASP A 228 36.59 -7.55 0.80
C ASP A 228 35.61 -8.71 0.57
N LYS A 229 36.19 -9.86 0.22
CA LYS A 229 35.46 -11.13 0.09
C LYS A 229 34.89 -11.55 1.45
N LYS A 230 33.63 -11.99 1.49
CA LYS A 230 32.97 -12.47 2.72
C LYS A 230 32.44 -13.88 2.55
N MET A 231 32.56 -14.66 3.61
CA MET A 231 31.80 -15.89 3.80
C MET A 231 30.60 -15.58 4.66
N VAL A 232 29.40 -15.72 4.09
CA VAL A 232 28.12 -15.35 4.69
C VAL A 232 27.41 -16.63 5.13
N PRO A 233 27.24 -16.85 6.45
CA PRO A 233 26.43 -17.96 6.94
C PRO A 233 24.94 -17.69 6.64
N ILE A 234 24.25 -18.74 6.21
CA ILE A 234 22.83 -18.72 5.86
C ILE A 234 22.07 -19.65 6.79
N GLU A 235 21.04 -19.15 7.43
CA GLU A 235 20.12 -19.96 8.23
C GLU A 235 18.74 -20.01 7.55
N ILE A 236 18.17 -21.21 7.48
CA ILE A 236 16.88 -21.46 6.90
C ILE A 236 15.90 -21.86 7.99
N PHE A 237 14.79 -21.16 8.04
CA PHE A 237 13.69 -21.42 8.97
C PHE A 237 12.45 -21.85 8.17
N ARG A 238 11.84 -22.96 8.55
CA ARG A 238 10.57 -23.43 8.01
C ARG A 238 9.52 -23.40 9.11
N ASN A 239 8.42 -22.73 8.90
CA ASN A 239 7.36 -22.56 9.89
C ASN A 239 7.89 -22.14 11.28
N GLY A 240 8.83 -21.19 11.29
CA GLY A 240 9.45 -20.64 12.50
C GLY A 240 10.53 -21.53 13.17
N LYS A 241 10.81 -22.74 12.65
CA LYS A 241 11.85 -23.62 13.17
C LYS A 241 13.08 -23.61 12.25
N LYS A 242 14.27 -23.46 12.84
CA LYS A 242 15.53 -23.59 12.11
C LYS A 242 15.70 -25.01 11.60
N THR A 243 15.87 -25.18 10.30
CA THR A 243 15.98 -26.51 9.64
C THR A 243 17.35 -26.77 9.03
N LEU A 244 17.99 -25.73 8.47
CA LEU A 244 19.25 -25.87 7.76
C LEU A 244 20.20 -24.71 8.08
N THR A 245 21.51 -24.98 8.03
CA THR A 245 22.54 -23.95 8.02
C THR A 245 23.49 -24.25 6.87
N ASP A 246 23.79 -23.24 6.09
CA ASP A 246 24.70 -23.27 4.96
C ASP A 246 25.58 -22.02 4.96
N SER A 247 26.44 -21.84 3.98
CA SER A 247 27.26 -20.65 3.81
C SER A 247 27.62 -20.44 2.35
N VAL A 248 27.64 -19.19 1.92
CA VAL A 248 28.09 -18.79 0.59
C VAL A 248 29.28 -17.83 0.72
N THR A 249 30.24 -17.95 -0.18
CA THR A 249 31.38 -17.02 -0.24
C THR A 249 31.19 -16.05 -1.38
N VAL A 250 30.99 -14.78 -1.04
CA VAL A 250 30.71 -13.71 -2.02
C VAL A 250 31.96 -12.83 -2.17
N PRO A 251 32.57 -12.75 -3.38
CA PRO A 251 33.71 -11.85 -3.62
C PRO A 251 33.33 -10.38 -3.42
N ALA A 252 34.35 -9.52 -3.31
CA ALA A 252 34.16 -8.08 -3.21
C ALA A 252 33.42 -7.54 -4.45
N HIS A 253 32.46 -6.64 -4.25
CA HIS A 253 31.62 -5.99 -5.28
C HIS A 253 30.99 -6.97 -6.29
N SER A 254 30.69 -8.20 -5.85
CA SER A 254 30.19 -9.28 -6.68
C SER A 254 28.92 -9.87 -6.10
N SER A 255 28.31 -10.76 -6.86
CA SER A 255 27.11 -11.50 -6.46
C SER A 255 27.33 -12.99 -6.62
N GLU A 256 26.69 -13.77 -5.75
CA GLU A 256 26.65 -15.23 -5.83
C GLU A 256 25.21 -15.72 -5.70
N LEU A 257 24.90 -16.76 -6.46
CA LEU A 257 23.60 -17.41 -6.40
C LEU A 257 23.56 -18.43 -5.26
N PHE A 258 22.50 -18.42 -4.51
CA PHE A 258 22.15 -19.44 -3.55
C PHE A 258 20.84 -20.09 -3.96
N ALA A 259 20.82 -21.43 -4.05
CA ALA A 259 19.64 -22.19 -4.40
C ALA A 259 19.23 -23.09 -3.22
N LEU A 260 17.95 -23.03 -2.86
CA LEU A 260 17.33 -23.91 -1.89
C LEU A 260 16.34 -24.82 -2.62
N THR A 261 16.68 -26.10 -2.71
CA THR A 261 15.84 -27.12 -3.32
C THR A 261 14.86 -27.72 -2.31
N ASP A 262 13.81 -28.36 -2.81
CA ASP A 262 12.78 -29.04 -2.01
C ASP A 262 12.15 -28.14 -0.95
N VAL A 263 11.74 -26.92 -1.35
CA VAL A 263 11.03 -26.02 -0.46
C VAL A 263 9.61 -26.53 -0.28
N GLU A 264 9.26 -26.88 0.95
CA GLU A 264 7.93 -27.41 1.29
C GLU A 264 6.88 -26.30 1.37
N PRO A 265 5.58 -26.63 1.16
CA PRO A 265 4.48 -25.70 1.41
C PRO A 265 4.50 -25.11 2.82
N GLY A 266 4.09 -23.85 2.95
CA GLY A 266 4.13 -23.06 4.18
C GLY A 266 5.11 -21.90 4.10
N ALA A 267 5.46 -21.34 5.26
CA ALA A 267 6.37 -20.19 5.35
C ALA A 267 7.81 -20.63 5.53
N THR A 268 8.69 -20.16 4.65
CA THR A 268 10.15 -20.35 4.74
C THR A 268 10.86 -19.02 4.80
N ILE A 269 11.90 -18.90 5.61
CA ILE A 269 12.73 -17.69 5.71
C ILE A 269 14.19 -18.12 5.46
N VAL A 270 14.83 -17.45 4.52
CA VAL A 270 16.28 -17.51 4.30
C VAL A 270 16.89 -16.28 4.97
N SER A 271 17.79 -16.48 5.92
CA SER A 271 18.39 -15.40 6.72
C SER A 271 19.90 -15.42 6.64
N LEU A 272 20.49 -14.32 6.19
CA LEU A 272 21.93 -14.08 6.26
C LEU A 272 22.31 -13.78 7.72
N LYS A 273 23.37 -14.40 8.21
CA LYS A 273 23.87 -14.20 9.58
C LYS A 273 25.16 -13.40 9.55
N GLN A 274 25.02 -12.14 9.32
CA GLN A 274 26.10 -11.18 9.38
C GLN A 274 25.66 -9.91 10.09
N LYS A 275 26.62 -9.10 10.46
CA LYS A 275 26.38 -7.75 10.99
C LYS A 275 26.86 -6.74 9.97
N ASP A 276 25.94 -6.10 9.31
CA ASP A 276 26.19 -4.98 8.42
C ASP A 276 25.28 -3.80 8.76
N SER A 277 25.03 -2.92 7.81
CA SER A 277 24.36 -1.66 8.07
C SER A 277 22.87 -1.66 7.72
N LEU A 278 22.34 -2.73 7.07
CA LEU A 278 20.95 -2.81 6.63
C LEU A 278 20.38 -4.21 6.91
N GLU A 279 19.59 -4.33 7.98
CA GLU A 279 19.05 -5.65 8.39
C GLU A 279 17.87 -6.12 7.53
N ILE A 280 17.22 -5.23 6.77
CA ILE A 280 15.97 -5.52 6.07
C ILE A 280 16.17 -6.42 4.85
N ASP A 281 17.35 -6.37 4.20
CA ASP A 281 17.72 -7.20 3.06
C ASP A 281 18.53 -8.45 3.44
N ASP A 282 18.77 -8.66 4.74
CA ASP A 282 19.34 -9.87 5.29
C ASP A 282 18.38 -11.08 5.27
N ARG A 283 17.10 -10.86 4.98
CA ARG A 283 16.07 -11.89 5.04
C ARG A 283 15.24 -11.92 3.77
N ALA A 284 15.05 -13.14 3.27
CA ALA A 284 14.06 -13.43 2.24
C ALA A 284 12.93 -14.29 2.83
N TYR A 285 11.72 -13.86 2.65
CA TYR A 285 10.51 -14.56 3.06
C TYR A 285 9.91 -15.25 1.85
N ILE A 286 9.47 -16.48 2.05
CA ILE A 286 8.90 -17.32 0.99
C ILE A 286 7.60 -17.90 1.52
N ALA A 287 6.53 -17.73 0.78
CA ALA A 287 5.22 -18.29 1.07
C ALA A 287 4.79 -19.24 -0.06
N ILE A 288 4.52 -20.48 0.30
CA ILE A 288 3.97 -21.48 -0.61
C ILE A 288 2.63 -21.92 -0.03
N PRO A 289 1.51 -21.70 -0.75
CA PRO A 289 0.21 -22.06 -0.23
C PRO A 289 0.11 -23.57 0.00
N VAL A 290 -0.52 -23.95 1.10
CA VAL A 290 -0.87 -25.35 1.39
C VAL A 290 -2.16 -25.66 0.67
N VAL A 291 -2.09 -26.08 -0.57
CA VAL A 291 -3.28 -26.40 -1.38
C VAL A 291 -3.72 -27.83 -1.09
N ALA A 292 -4.97 -28.02 -0.68
CA ALA A 292 -5.58 -29.33 -0.64
C ALA A 292 -5.65 -29.90 -2.07
N LYS A 293 -5.52 -31.23 -2.23
CA LYS A 293 -5.67 -31.88 -3.54
C LYS A 293 -7.08 -31.60 -4.07
N ARG A 294 -7.13 -31.10 -5.30
CA ARG A 294 -8.39 -30.80 -5.99
C ARG A 294 -9.02 -32.08 -6.50
N LYS A 295 -10.27 -32.27 -6.21
CA LYS A 295 -11.05 -33.42 -6.68
C LYS A 295 -11.70 -33.10 -8.02
N VAL A 296 -11.26 -33.76 -9.06
CA VAL A 296 -11.79 -33.58 -10.40
C VAL A 296 -12.56 -34.83 -10.83
N LEU A 297 -13.78 -34.62 -11.28
CA LEU A 297 -14.61 -35.67 -11.88
C LEU A 297 -14.60 -35.53 -13.40
N VAL A 298 -14.14 -36.55 -14.10
CA VAL A 298 -14.28 -36.64 -15.55
C VAL A 298 -15.45 -37.59 -15.91
N VAL A 299 -16.46 -37.07 -16.59
CA VAL A 299 -17.61 -37.81 -17.07
C VAL A 299 -17.44 -38.07 -18.56
N SER A 300 -17.20 -39.32 -18.98
CA SER A 300 -16.94 -39.66 -20.38
C SER A 300 -17.31 -41.10 -20.68
N GLU A 301 -17.78 -41.37 -21.90
CA GLU A 301 -17.95 -42.74 -22.41
C GLU A 301 -16.61 -43.40 -22.76
N THR A 302 -15.59 -42.59 -23.03
CA THR A 302 -14.23 -43.05 -23.34
C THR A 302 -13.55 -43.51 -22.06
N LYS A 303 -12.98 -44.72 -22.03
CA LYS A 303 -12.35 -45.30 -20.83
C LYS A 303 -11.15 -44.51 -20.32
N ASN A 304 -10.35 -44.00 -21.24
CA ASN A 304 -9.16 -43.21 -20.93
C ASN A 304 -9.14 -41.96 -21.84
N PRO A 305 -9.97 -40.94 -21.56
CA PRO A 305 -9.94 -39.70 -22.32
C PRO A 305 -8.62 -38.95 -22.09
N PRO A 306 -8.10 -38.22 -23.08
CA PRO A 306 -6.87 -37.44 -22.94
C PRO A 306 -6.88 -36.50 -21.75
N ALA A 307 -7.97 -35.81 -21.45
CA ALA A 307 -8.14 -34.95 -20.28
C ALA A 307 -7.82 -35.66 -18.97
N LYS A 308 -8.31 -36.91 -18.79
CA LYS A 308 -7.99 -37.73 -17.61
C LYS A 308 -6.50 -37.97 -17.48
N ILE A 309 -5.83 -38.26 -18.59
CA ILE A 309 -4.38 -38.54 -18.59
C ILE A 309 -3.62 -37.28 -18.18
N ALA A 310 -3.98 -36.13 -18.75
CA ALA A 310 -3.38 -34.86 -18.42
C ALA A 310 -3.64 -34.46 -16.93
N LEU A 311 -4.89 -34.56 -16.47
CA LEU A 311 -5.28 -34.26 -15.10
C LEU A 311 -4.60 -35.14 -14.05
N ASN A 312 -4.43 -36.45 -14.35
CA ASN A 312 -3.69 -37.37 -13.47
C ASN A 312 -2.18 -37.08 -13.40
N SER A 313 -1.62 -36.38 -14.38
CA SER A 313 -0.23 -35.95 -14.33
C SER A 313 0.00 -34.72 -13.42
N LEU A 314 -1.08 -34.09 -12.97
CA LEU A 314 -1.02 -32.94 -12.07
C LEU A 314 -0.93 -33.42 -10.61
N PRO A 315 0.12 -33.06 -9.85
CA PRO A 315 0.37 -33.61 -8.53
C PRO A 315 -0.66 -33.17 -7.48
N ASP A 316 -1.28 -31.99 -7.68
CA ASP A 316 -2.27 -31.40 -6.77
C ASP A 316 -3.70 -31.79 -7.15
N THR A 317 -3.89 -32.81 -8.00
CA THR A 317 -5.19 -33.19 -8.53
C THR A 317 -5.48 -34.66 -8.23
N GLU A 318 -6.67 -34.93 -7.74
CA GLU A 318 -7.21 -36.27 -7.58
C GLU A 318 -8.34 -36.44 -8.64
N CYS A 319 -8.02 -37.11 -9.75
CA CYS A 319 -8.93 -37.24 -10.87
C CYS A 319 -9.66 -38.59 -10.84
N SER A 320 -10.98 -38.53 -10.77
CA SER A 320 -11.88 -39.66 -10.88
C SER A 320 -12.55 -39.66 -12.24
N ILE A 321 -12.76 -40.84 -12.82
CA ILE A 321 -13.55 -40.98 -14.06
C ILE A 321 -14.80 -41.82 -13.81
N VAL A 322 -15.91 -41.36 -14.37
CA VAL A 322 -17.18 -42.08 -14.32
C VAL A 322 -17.77 -42.15 -15.69
N LYS A 323 -18.25 -43.36 -16.03
CA LYS A 323 -19.02 -43.58 -17.24
C LYS A 323 -20.51 -43.38 -16.96
N PRO A 324 -21.20 -42.48 -17.71
CA PRO A 324 -22.63 -42.33 -17.57
C PRO A 324 -23.39 -43.63 -17.87
N PRO A 325 -24.70 -43.79 -17.49
CA PRO A 325 -25.59 -42.72 -17.04
C PRO A 325 -25.63 -42.48 -15.51
N VAL A 326 -25.01 -43.34 -14.72
CA VAL A 326 -25.04 -43.19 -13.25
C VAL A 326 -23.84 -42.33 -12.82
N LEU A 327 -24.13 -41.16 -12.22
CA LEU A 327 -23.12 -40.21 -11.78
C LEU A 327 -23.16 -40.11 -10.25
N PRO A 328 -22.01 -39.83 -9.59
CA PRO A 328 -21.97 -39.49 -8.17
C PRO A 328 -22.55 -38.09 -7.92
N SER A 329 -22.71 -37.70 -6.63
CA SER A 329 -22.96 -36.31 -6.28
C SER A 329 -21.79 -35.42 -6.76
N PHE A 330 -22.12 -34.27 -7.34
CA PHE A 330 -21.11 -33.31 -7.77
C PHE A 330 -20.51 -32.50 -6.62
N ASP A 331 -21.20 -32.41 -5.48
CA ASP A 331 -20.78 -31.60 -4.31
C ASP A 331 -19.47 -32.10 -3.69
N ASP A 332 -19.06 -33.33 -3.98
CA ASP A 332 -17.78 -33.89 -3.50
C ASP A 332 -16.58 -33.47 -4.36
N TYR A 333 -16.80 -32.70 -5.45
CA TYR A 333 -15.79 -32.33 -6.43
C TYR A 333 -15.65 -30.80 -6.57
N ASP A 334 -14.43 -30.35 -6.86
CA ASP A 334 -14.12 -28.94 -7.13
C ASP A 334 -14.35 -28.61 -8.62
N LEU A 335 -14.10 -29.58 -9.51
CA LEU A 335 -14.20 -29.42 -10.94
C LEU A 335 -14.86 -30.67 -11.57
N VAL A 336 -15.83 -30.44 -12.41
CA VAL A 336 -16.44 -31.48 -13.26
C VAL A 336 -16.08 -31.23 -14.72
N VAL A 337 -15.57 -32.26 -15.40
CA VAL A 337 -15.25 -32.23 -16.85
C VAL A 337 -16.19 -33.13 -17.57
N ILE A 338 -17.03 -32.58 -18.45
CA ILE A 338 -17.91 -33.31 -19.33
C ILE A 338 -17.18 -33.57 -20.66
N GLY A 339 -16.79 -34.80 -20.87
CA GLY A 339 -16.05 -35.22 -22.07
C GLY A 339 -16.96 -35.70 -23.21
N ASN A 340 -16.49 -36.71 -23.93
CA ASN A 340 -17.23 -37.30 -25.06
C ASN A 340 -18.51 -38.02 -24.58
N LEU A 341 -19.68 -37.45 -24.92
CA LEU A 341 -20.99 -37.94 -24.57
C LEU A 341 -21.86 -38.08 -25.82
N THR A 342 -22.74 -39.10 -25.82
CA THR A 342 -23.83 -39.22 -26.78
C THR A 342 -25.12 -38.65 -26.19
N LYS A 343 -26.10 -38.35 -27.05
CA LYS A 343 -27.42 -37.81 -26.64
C LYS A 343 -28.11 -38.64 -25.54
N THR A 344 -27.88 -39.94 -25.53
CA THR A 344 -28.53 -40.91 -24.61
C THR A 344 -27.66 -41.24 -23.39
N SER A 345 -26.47 -40.65 -23.27
CA SER A 345 -25.53 -40.97 -22.21
C SER A 345 -25.97 -40.44 -20.85
N LEU A 346 -26.65 -39.30 -20.81
CA LEU A 346 -27.06 -38.66 -19.57
C LEU A 346 -28.54 -38.85 -19.25
N LEU A 347 -28.85 -38.95 -17.98
CA LEU A 347 -30.24 -38.97 -17.53
C LEU A 347 -30.85 -37.57 -17.61
N PRO A 348 -32.18 -37.47 -17.88
CA PRO A 348 -32.86 -36.18 -17.80
C PRO A 348 -32.66 -35.52 -16.44
N GLY A 349 -32.33 -34.22 -16.42
CA GLY A 349 -32.06 -33.46 -15.21
C GLY A 349 -30.60 -33.40 -14.80
N THR A 350 -29.67 -34.17 -15.41
CA THR A 350 -28.24 -34.10 -15.09
C THR A 350 -27.67 -32.69 -15.26
N PHE A 351 -28.03 -31.95 -16.32
CA PHE A 351 -27.57 -30.59 -16.52
C PHE A 351 -28.16 -29.59 -15.49
N LYS A 352 -29.37 -29.89 -14.98
CA LYS A 352 -29.96 -29.10 -13.89
C LYS A 352 -29.18 -29.29 -12.57
N ASP A 353 -28.72 -30.51 -12.30
CA ASP A 353 -27.88 -30.78 -11.13
C ASP A 353 -26.51 -30.12 -11.29
N LEU A 354 -25.93 -30.16 -12.51
CA LEU A 354 -24.70 -29.40 -12.84
C LEU A 354 -24.89 -27.89 -12.71
N ALA A 355 -26.04 -27.34 -13.12
CA ALA A 355 -26.34 -25.92 -12.92
C ALA A 355 -26.37 -25.55 -11.45
N SER A 356 -26.97 -26.38 -10.60
CA SER A 356 -26.99 -26.15 -9.15
C SER A 356 -25.59 -26.25 -8.54
N PHE A 357 -24.79 -27.20 -8.97
CA PHE A 357 -23.36 -27.32 -8.58
C PHE A 357 -22.57 -26.09 -8.93
N VAL A 358 -22.67 -25.59 -10.20
CA VAL A 358 -21.96 -24.40 -10.61
C VAL A 358 -22.48 -23.13 -9.88
N GLN A 359 -23.80 -23.03 -9.70
CA GLN A 359 -24.40 -21.89 -8.99
C GLN A 359 -23.91 -21.79 -7.54
N SER A 360 -23.60 -22.91 -6.89
CA SER A 360 -23.03 -22.97 -5.53
C SER A 360 -21.52 -22.72 -5.47
N GLY A 361 -20.84 -22.57 -6.62
CA GLY A 361 -19.42 -22.24 -6.69
C GLY A 361 -18.54 -23.30 -7.35
N GLY A 362 -19.11 -24.44 -7.75
CA GLY A 362 -18.39 -25.48 -8.49
C GLY A 362 -17.94 -25.02 -9.88
N SER A 363 -16.94 -25.69 -10.42
CA SER A 363 -16.38 -25.41 -11.74
C SER A 363 -16.76 -26.50 -12.73
N LEU A 364 -17.14 -26.09 -13.96
CA LEU A 364 -17.59 -27.04 -15.01
C LEU A 364 -16.83 -26.79 -16.32
N VAL A 365 -16.19 -27.82 -16.87
CA VAL A 365 -15.63 -27.81 -18.23
C VAL A 365 -16.46 -28.69 -19.12
N ILE A 366 -16.90 -28.19 -20.27
CA ILE A 366 -17.63 -28.94 -21.28
C ILE A 366 -16.77 -29.01 -22.54
N LEU A 367 -16.39 -30.24 -22.91
CA LEU A 367 -15.64 -30.50 -24.14
C LEU A 367 -16.59 -30.74 -25.31
N ALA A 368 -16.21 -30.27 -26.48
CA ALA A 368 -16.97 -30.54 -27.70
C ALA A 368 -17.10 -32.03 -27.97
N SER A 369 -18.29 -32.46 -28.34
CA SER A 369 -18.58 -33.80 -28.77
C SER A 369 -19.58 -33.80 -29.96
N SER A 370 -19.65 -34.91 -30.70
CA SER A 370 -20.47 -34.98 -31.89
C SER A 370 -21.95 -34.70 -31.66
N ASP A 371 -22.46 -35.09 -30.51
CA ASP A 371 -23.88 -34.99 -30.16
C ASP A 371 -24.19 -33.81 -29.21
N LEU A 372 -23.20 -32.97 -28.88
CA LEU A 372 -23.38 -31.89 -27.91
C LEU A 372 -24.50 -30.91 -28.33
N ALA A 373 -24.68 -30.69 -29.64
CA ALA A 373 -25.76 -29.87 -30.17
C ALA A 373 -27.17 -30.41 -29.87
N ASP A 374 -27.29 -31.73 -29.68
CA ASP A 374 -28.54 -32.41 -29.42
C ASP A 374 -28.84 -32.65 -27.94
N ILE A 375 -27.93 -32.27 -27.06
CA ILE A 375 -28.04 -32.37 -25.60
C ILE A 375 -28.62 -31.07 -25.03
N GLU A 376 -29.68 -31.21 -24.23
CA GLU A 376 -30.25 -30.07 -23.50
C GLU A 376 -29.34 -29.70 -22.33
N THR A 377 -28.72 -28.52 -22.41
CA THR A 377 -27.70 -28.07 -21.46
C THR A 377 -28.20 -27.02 -20.44
N ASP A 378 -29.52 -26.81 -20.35
CA ASP A 378 -30.18 -25.87 -19.43
C ASP A 378 -29.55 -24.45 -19.44
N GLY A 379 -29.01 -24.00 -20.58
CA GLY A 379 -28.36 -22.68 -20.72
C GLY A 379 -26.98 -22.59 -20.10
N LEU A 380 -26.37 -23.67 -19.65
CA LEU A 380 -25.02 -23.69 -19.08
C LEU A 380 -23.91 -23.51 -20.12
N LEU A 381 -24.19 -23.81 -21.39
CA LEU A 381 -23.16 -23.78 -22.42
C LEU A 381 -22.80 -22.33 -22.79
N PRO A 382 -21.52 -21.91 -22.72
CA PRO A 382 -21.07 -20.55 -23.10
C PRO A 382 -21.21 -20.26 -24.62
N VAL A 383 -21.68 -21.21 -25.40
CA VAL A 383 -21.83 -21.10 -26.85
C VAL A 383 -23.19 -21.67 -27.31
N GLN A 384 -23.71 -21.13 -28.40
CA GLN A 384 -24.91 -21.64 -29.08
C GLN A 384 -24.46 -22.41 -30.32
N ILE A 385 -24.59 -23.73 -30.28
CA ILE A 385 -24.12 -24.60 -31.35
C ILE A 385 -25.18 -24.66 -32.47
N SER A 386 -24.76 -24.42 -33.72
CA SER A 386 -25.62 -24.47 -34.90
C SER A 386 -25.36 -25.67 -35.79
N GLY A 387 -24.25 -26.40 -35.60
CA GLY A 387 -23.91 -27.59 -36.41
C GLY A 387 -22.43 -27.95 -36.34
N LYS A 388 -21.97 -28.74 -37.30
CA LYS A 388 -20.57 -29.13 -37.47
C LYS A 388 -19.95 -28.34 -38.62
N ALA A 389 -18.68 -27.98 -38.49
CA ALA A 389 -17.85 -27.37 -39.53
C ALA A 389 -16.60 -28.22 -39.79
N GLY A 390 -15.89 -27.92 -40.87
CA GLY A 390 -14.67 -28.61 -41.29
C GLY A 390 -13.41 -28.10 -40.60
N ALA A 391 -12.29 -28.20 -41.32
CA ALA A 391 -11.02 -27.73 -40.85
C ALA A 391 -11.02 -26.20 -40.64
N ALA A 392 -10.32 -25.76 -39.63
CA ALA A 392 -10.20 -24.33 -39.28
C ALA A 392 -8.80 -23.99 -38.80
N ALA A 393 -8.37 -22.76 -39.08
CA ALA A 393 -7.25 -22.15 -38.42
C ALA A 393 -7.74 -21.44 -37.14
N LEU A 394 -6.90 -21.37 -36.10
CA LEU A 394 -7.25 -20.78 -34.83
C LEU A 394 -6.57 -19.44 -34.62
N GLU A 395 -7.25 -18.57 -33.92
CA GLU A 395 -6.73 -17.27 -33.51
C GLU A 395 -7.01 -17.00 -32.02
N THR A 396 -5.98 -16.57 -31.31
CA THR A 396 -6.11 -16.13 -29.89
C THR A 396 -6.56 -14.67 -29.84
N MET A 397 -7.86 -14.48 -29.58
CA MET A 397 -8.47 -13.15 -29.53
C MET A 397 -8.10 -12.36 -28.27
N MET A 398 -7.97 -13.06 -27.14
CA MET A 398 -7.67 -12.47 -25.86
C MET A 398 -6.70 -13.35 -25.05
N PRO A 399 -5.50 -12.86 -24.76
CA PRO A 399 -4.58 -13.56 -23.85
C PRO A 399 -5.16 -13.62 -22.43
N THR A 400 -5.13 -14.81 -21.85
CA THR A 400 -5.59 -15.11 -20.50
C THR A 400 -4.57 -15.98 -19.78
N GLU A 401 -4.74 -16.19 -18.46
CA GLU A 401 -3.88 -17.10 -17.69
C GLU A 401 -3.88 -18.52 -18.25
N PHE A 402 -5.01 -19.00 -18.79
CA PHE A 402 -5.13 -20.35 -19.34
C PHE A 402 -4.80 -20.45 -20.84
N THR A 403 -4.48 -19.35 -21.51
CA THR A 403 -3.97 -19.35 -22.89
C THR A 403 -2.48 -19.00 -22.98
N LYS A 404 -1.88 -18.62 -21.84
CA LYS A 404 -0.48 -18.22 -21.78
C LYS A 404 0.45 -19.38 -22.14
N ASP A 405 1.47 -19.09 -22.94
CA ASP A 405 2.50 -20.04 -23.39
C ASP A 405 1.95 -21.24 -24.20
N ILE A 406 0.76 -21.10 -24.82
CA ILE A 406 0.12 -22.09 -25.69
C ILE A 406 -0.04 -21.50 -27.08
N ALA A 407 0.54 -22.15 -28.07
CA ALA A 407 0.40 -21.77 -29.48
C ALA A 407 -0.82 -22.49 -30.13
N PHE A 408 -2.01 -21.92 -29.92
CA PHE A 408 -3.23 -22.46 -30.51
C PHE A 408 -3.24 -22.41 -32.04
N GLU A 409 -2.56 -21.43 -32.62
CA GLU A 409 -2.40 -21.26 -34.08
C GLU A 409 -1.71 -22.45 -34.74
N ASP A 410 -0.94 -23.23 -33.97
CA ASP A 410 -0.26 -24.43 -34.46
C ASP A 410 -1.09 -25.71 -34.29
N VAL A 411 -2.27 -25.63 -33.66
CA VAL A 411 -3.15 -26.79 -33.49
C VAL A 411 -3.87 -27.10 -34.80
N SER A 412 -3.75 -28.35 -35.28
CA SER A 412 -4.46 -28.81 -36.46
C SER A 412 -5.90 -29.18 -36.09
N VAL A 413 -6.85 -28.35 -36.50
CA VAL A 413 -8.29 -28.63 -36.37
C VAL A 413 -8.83 -29.15 -37.69
N ILE A 414 -9.39 -30.36 -37.66
CA ILE A 414 -9.98 -31.04 -38.83
C ILE A 414 -11.49 -30.85 -38.82
N THR A 415 -12.09 -30.85 -37.64
CA THR A 415 -13.54 -30.68 -37.45
C THR A 415 -13.78 -29.89 -36.17
N HIS A 416 -14.73 -28.99 -36.20
CA HIS A 416 -15.18 -28.26 -35.02
C HIS A 416 -16.70 -28.07 -35.02
N LEU A 417 -17.25 -27.56 -33.89
CA LEU A 417 -18.66 -27.19 -33.81
C LEU A 417 -18.82 -25.73 -34.23
N ARG A 418 -19.63 -25.50 -35.27
CA ARG A 418 -20.05 -24.14 -35.63
C ARG A 418 -20.95 -23.62 -34.55
N SER A 419 -20.57 -22.49 -33.98
CA SER A 419 -21.26 -21.91 -32.83
C SER A 419 -21.10 -20.39 -32.77
N GLU A 420 -22.01 -19.75 -32.02
CA GLU A 420 -21.95 -18.34 -31.72
C GLU A 420 -21.80 -18.19 -30.19
N PRO A 421 -21.19 -17.07 -29.69
CA PRO A 421 -21.12 -16.81 -28.26
C PRO A 421 -22.52 -16.74 -27.64
N ALA A 422 -22.70 -17.33 -26.45
CA ALA A 422 -23.91 -17.11 -25.65
C ALA A 422 -23.88 -15.74 -24.99
N ASP A 423 -25.05 -15.20 -24.62
CA ASP A 423 -25.15 -13.90 -23.95
C ASP A 423 -24.34 -13.92 -22.65
N GLY A 424 -23.42 -12.94 -22.52
CA GLY A 424 -22.55 -12.80 -21.34
C GLY A 424 -21.35 -13.75 -21.30
N SER A 425 -21.11 -14.54 -22.34
CA SER A 425 -19.90 -15.35 -22.47
C SER A 425 -18.70 -14.54 -22.95
N ILE A 426 -17.51 -14.97 -22.56
CA ILE A 426 -16.22 -14.39 -22.98
C ILE A 426 -15.51 -15.43 -23.84
N VAL A 427 -15.15 -15.03 -25.06
CA VAL A 427 -14.43 -15.88 -26.02
C VAL A 427 -12.96 -15.50 -26.01
N THR A 428 -12.07 -16.50 -25.95
CA THR A 428 -10.62 -16.27 -25.87
C THR A 428 -9.88 -16.81 -27.09
N VAL A 429 -10.37 -17.89 -27.70
CA VAL A 429 -9.83 -18.48 -28.94
C VAL A 429 -10.97 -18.73 -29.89
N THR A 430 -10.82 -18.36 -31.16
CA THR A 430 -11.80 -18.59 -32.25
C THR A 430 -11.21 -19.37 -33.39
N ALA A 431 -12.10 -20.04 -34.13
CA ALA A 431 -11.81 -20.55 -35.46
C ALA A 431 -11.92 -19.42 -36.51
N ASP A 432 -11.39 -19.63 -37.71
CA ASP A 432 -11.41 -18.67 -38.83
C ASP A 432 -12.82 -18.40 -39.40
N ASP A 433 -13.84 -19.15 -38.96
CA ASP A 433 -15.26 -18.91 -39.23
C ASP A 433 -15.97 -18.19 -38.07
N ASP A 434 -15.22 -17.56 -37.16
CA ASP A 434 -15.66 -16.88 -35.94
C ASP A 434 -16.29 -17.79 -34.87
N SER A 435 -16.27 -19.13 -35.06
CA SER A 435 -16.79 -20.06 -34.05
C SER A 435 -15.89 -20.07 -32.80
N PRO A 436 -16.44 -19.87 -31.57
CA PRO A 436 -15.68 -19.98 -30.33
C PRO A 436 -15.07 -21.37 -30.15
N MET A 437 -13.76 -21.43 -29.97
CA MET A 437 -13.02 -22.64 -29.62
C MET A 437 -12.73 -22.72 -28.12
N LEU A 438 -12.49 -21.59 -27.47
CA LEU A 438 -12.44 -21.50 -26.02
C LEU A 438 -13.33 -20.34 -25.57
N ALA A 439 -14.30 -20.64 -24.73
CA ALA A 439 -15.21 -19.66 -24.18
C ALA A 439 -15.59 -20.01 -22.73
N TYR A 440 -15.88 -18.99 -21.93
CA TYR A 440 -16.34 -19.18 -20.56
C TYR A 440 -17.42 -18.18 -20.17
N GLN A 441 -18.19 -18.54 -19.15
CA GLN A 441 -19.15 -17.64 -18.51
C GLN A 441 -19.26 -17.90 -17.01
N LYS A 442 -19.61 -16.88 -16.25
CA LYS A 442 -19.98 -17.01 -14.83
C LYS A 442 -21.42 -17.48 -14.72
N HIS A 443 -21.67 -18.45 -13.84
CA HIS A 443 -23.01 -18.90 -13.50
C HIS A 443 -23.16 -18.99 -11.97
N GLY A 444 -23.85 -18.01 -11.38
CA GLY A 444 -23.85 -17.86 -9.92
C GLY A 444 -22.44 -17.55 -9.38
N SER A 445 -21.98 -18.35 -8.43
CA SER A 445 -20.64 -18.23 -7.85
C SER A 445 -19.57 -19.02 -8.60
N GLY A 446 -19.98 -19.94 -9.53
CA GLY A 446 -19.07 -20.78 -10.28
C GLY A 446 -18.81 -20.30 -11.70
N THR A 447 -18.08 -21.14 -12.45
CA THR A 447 -17.69 -20.85 -13.83
C THR A 447 -17.94 -22.06 -14.73
N VAL A 448 -18.48 -21.81 -15.89
CA VAL A 448 -18.60 -22.82 -16.98
C VAL A 448 -17.62 -22.46 -18.08
N PHE A 449 -16.80 -23.42 -18.46
CA PHE A 449 -15.82 -23.31 -19.53
C PHE A 449 -16.17 -24.27 -20.67
N TYR A 450 -16.15 -23.79 -21.90
CA TYR A 450 -16.32 -24.57 -23.09
C TYR A 450 -14.99 -24.73 -23.83
N SER A 451 -14.67 -25.95 -24.22
CA SER A 451 -13.55 -26.26 -25.11
C SER A 451 -14.06 -26.93 -26.39
N GLY A 452 -13.82 -26.27 -27.52
CA GLY A 452 -14.11 -26.78 -28.85
C GLY A 452 -13.22 -27.95 -29.29
N PHE A 453 -12.20 -28.26 -28.51
CA PHE A 453 -11.30 -29.39 -28.74
C PHE A 453 -11.95 -30.71 -28.29
N GLY A 454 -12.62 -31.39 -29.20
CA GLY A 454 -13.23 -32.70 -28.92
C GLY A 454 -12.19 -33.80 -28.73
N GLU A 455 -12.41 -34.65 -27.73
CA GLU A 455 -11.49 -35.75 -27.36
C GLU A 455 -12.00 -37.16 -27.74
N GLY A 456 -13.21 -37.24 -28.24
CA GLY A 456 -13.84 -38.53 -28.53
C GLY A 456 -13.38 -39.22 -29.81
N ASP A 457 -12.87 -38.44 -30.74
CA ASP A 457 -12.44 -38.89 -32.07
C ASP A 457 -11.16 -38.15 -32.46
N SER A 458 -10.08 -38.90 -32.73
CA SER A 458 -8.80 -38.37 -33.20
C SER A 458 -8.88 -37.64 -34.54
N THR A 459 -10.01 -37.69 -35.21
CA THR A 459 -10.27 -36.98 -36.48
C THR A 459 -10.69 -35.52 -36.24
N TRP A 460 -10.84 -35.04 -34.99
CA TRP A 460 -11.28 -33.67 -34.72
C TRP A 460 -10.13 -32.69 -34.68
N ASN A 461 -9.08 -33.03 -33.93
CA ASN A 461 -7.91 -32.18 -33.76
C ASN A 461 -6.72 -32.99 -33.22
N ASP A 462 -5.54 -32.39 -33.25
CA ASP A 462 -4.31 -32.98 -32.72
C ASP A 462 -3.86 -32.40 -31.37
N PHE A 463 -4.62 -31.49 -30.76
CA PHE A 463 -4.25 -30.77 -29.56
C PHE A 463 -3.84 -31.69 -28.40
N HIS A 464 -4.56 -32.77 -28.18
CA HIS A 464 -4.27 -33.74 -27.12
C HIS A 464 -2.95 -34.51 -27.30
N THR A 465 -2.33 -34.44 -28.48
CA THR A 465 -1.01 -35.05 -28.74
C THR A 465 0.16 -34.09 -28.57
N ARG A 466 -0.13 -32.81 -28.35
CA ARG A 466 0.89 -31.74 -28.20
C ARG A 466 1.40 -31.65 -26.77
N VAL A 467 2.61 -31.13 -26.63
CA VAL A 467 3.23 -30.86 -25.33
C VAL A 467 2.50 -29.80 -24.51
N ASP A 468 1.77 -28.92 -25.20
CA ASP A 468 1.00 -27.83 -24.60
C ASP A 468 -0.28 -28.34 -23.90
N TYR A 469 -0.77 -29.53 -24.24
CA TYR A 469 -2.02 -30.04 -23.71
C TYR A 469 -2.05 -30.26 -22.18
N PRO A 470 -1.04 -30.87 -21.55
CA PRO A 470 -0.97 -30.94 -20.10
C PRO A 470 -0.82 -29.53 -19.44
N ILE A 471 -0.13 -28.58 -20.11
CA ILE A 471 0.00 -27.21 -19.66
C ILE A 471 -1.37 -26.52 -19.65
N PHE A 472 -2.15 -26.68 -20.72
CA PHE A 472 -3.52 -26.18 -20.80
C PHE A 472 -4.38 -26.66 -19.63
N TRP A 473 -4.39 -27.98 -19.37
CA TRP A 473 -5.18 -28.54 -18.26
C TRP A 473 -4.70 -28.02 -16.89
N ARG A 474 -3.39 -27.84 -16.71
CA ARG A 474 -2.85 -27.23 -15.50
C ARG A 474 -3.39 -25.82 -15.32
N GLN A 475 -3.31 -25.00 -16.34
CA GLN A 475 -3.75 -23.61 -16.29
C GLN A 475 -5.28 -23.50 -16.10
N ILE A 476 -6.08 -24.36 -16.74
CA ILE A 476 -7.53 -24.42 -16.54
C ILE A 476 -7.88 -24.76 -15.09
N VAL A 477 -7.25 -25.79 -14.53
CA VAL A 477 -7.49 -26.22 -13.14
C VAL A 477 -7.09 -25.11 -12.15
N ASP A 478 -5.94 -24.49 -12.33
CA ASP A 478 -5.47 -23.41 -11.48
C ASP A 478 -6.39 -22.18 -11.56
N TRP A 479 -6.74 -21.76 -12.77
CA TRP A 479 -7.61 -20.61 -13.01
C TRP A 479 -9.03 -20.82 -12.46
N MET A 480 -9.65 -21.97 -12.72
CA MET A 480 -11.02 -22.27 -12.25
C MET A 480 -11.09 -22.47 -10.74
N SER A 481 -10.01 -22.89 -10.12
CA SER A 481 -9.94 -23.05 -8.66
C SER A 481 -9.58 -21.74 -7.93
N GLY A 482 -9.39 -20.64 -8.66
CA GLY A 482 -8.98 -19.35 -8.08
C GLY A 482 -7.60 -19.40 -7.41
N VAL A 483 -6.78 -20.38 -7.77
CA VAL A 483 -5.40 -20.45 -7.27
C VAL A 483 -4.56 -19.50 -8.10
N HIS A 484 -4.09 -18.48 -7.42
CA HIS A 484 -3.15 -17.53 -7.97
C HIS A 484 -1.79 -18.16 -8.27
N GLY A 485 -1.06 -17.62 -9.23
CA GLY A 485 0.32 -18.04 -9.48
C GLY A 485 1.19 -17.85 -8.24
N ILE A 486 2.24 -18.66 -8.10
CA ILE A 486 3.14 -18.61 -6.93
C ILE A 486 3.76 -17.22 -6.75
N GLU A 487 3.83 -16.42 -7.81
CA GLU A 487 4.31 -15.04 -7.80
C GLU A 487 3.37 -14.07 -7.07
N GLU A 488 2.09 -14.43 -6.89
CA GLU A 488 1.15 -13.62 -6.12
C GLU A 488 1.30 -13.81 -4.62
N TYR A 489 1.81 -14.97 -4.21
CA TYR A 489 2.17 -15.24 -2.82
C TYR A 489 3.57 -14.75 -2.44
N ASN A 490 4.39 -14.35 -3.43
CA ASN A 490 5.77 -13.90 -3.22
C ASN A 490 6.00 -12.59 -3.97
N VAL A 491 5.73 -11.49 -3.31
CA VAL A 491 5.73 -10.16 -3.92
C VAL A 491 6.96 -9.33 -3.54
N ARG A 492 7.26 -8.31 -4.35
CA ARG A 492 8.21 -7.26 -3.95
C ARG A 492 7.47 -6.16 -3.18
N THR A 493 8.17 -5.56 -2.23
CA THR A 493 7.67 -4.34 -1.57
C THR A 493 7.41 -3.23 -2.60
N GLY A 494 6.41 -2.41 -2.33
CA GLY A 494 5.93 -1.38 -3.26
C GLY A 494 4.81 -1.86 -4.20
N ARG A 495 4.53 -3.16 -4.29
CA ARG A 495 3.37 -3.67 -5.04
C ARG A 495 2.07 -3.32 -4.32
N MET A 496 1.04 -2.98 -5.09
CA MET A 496 -0.32 -2.80 -4.59
C MET A 496 -1.19 -3.98 -5.05
N MET A 497 -2.04 -4.48 -4.14
CA MET A 497 -2.99 -5.55 -4.41
C MET A 497 -4.41 -5.08 -4.05
N SER A 498 -5.35 -5.23 -4.99
CA SER A 498 -6.77 -4.98 -4.72
C SER A 498 -7.41 -6.24 -4.14
N LEU A 499 -8.14 -6.08 -3.03
CA LEU A 499 -8.74 -7.17 -2.28
C LEU A 499 -10.22 -7.41 -2.64
N GLY A 500 -10.76 -6.65 -3.61
CA GLY A 500 -12.16 -6.77 -4.03
C GLY A 500 -13.19 -6.30 -2.99
N GLY A 501 -12.75 -5.75 -1.86
CA GLY A 501 -13.54 -5.20 -0.75
C GLY A 501 -12.70 -5.03 0.49
N VAL A 502 -13.23 -4.32 1.49
CA VAL A 502 -12.51 -4.09 2.75
C VAL A 502 -12.31 -5.40 3.48
N GLN A 503 -11.06 -5.78 3.68
CA GLN A 503 -10.64 -6.98 4.39
C GLN A 503 -9.65 -6.65 5.51
N LYS A 504 -9.62 -7.51 6.51
CA LYS A 504 -8.65 -7.46 7.60
C LYS A 504 -7.38 -8.17 7.19
N VAL A 505 -6.28 -7.44 7.13
CA VAL A 505 -4.97 -7.95 6.75
C VAL A 505 -4.03 -7.89 7.95
N THR A 506 -3.33 -8.98 8.23
CA THR A 506 -2.22 -8.97 9.19
C THR A 506 -0.94 -8.63 8.43
N THR A 507 -0.27 -7.57 8.84
CA THR A 507 1.03 -7.12 8.30
C THR A 507 2.16 -7.47 9.27
N PRO A 508 3.44 -7.36 8.88
CA PRO A 508 4.56 -7.59 9.79
C PRO A 508 4.53 -6.75 11.07
N SER A 509 4.02 -5.52 11.02
CA SER A 509 3.95 -4.60 12.17
C SER A 509 2.62 -4.63 12.92
N GLY A 510 1.54 -5.22 12.35
CA GLY A 510 0.23 -5.21 12.99
C GLY A 510 -0.91 -5.68 12.12
N THR A 511 -2.07 -5.06 12.29
CA THR A 511 -3.28 -5.41 11.51
C THR A 511 -3.92 -4.15 10.97
N VAL A 512 -4.29 -4.17 9.69
CA VAL A 512 -4.97 -3.08 8.98
C VAL A 512 -6.26 -3.58 8.33
N GLU A 513 -7.23 -2.68 8.14
CA GLU A 513 -8.44 -2.95 7.36
C GLU A 513 -8.36 -2.07 6.10
N THR A 514 -8.35 -2.71 4.92
CA THR A 514 -8.20 -2.02 3.65
C THR A 514 -8.86 -2.81 2.52
N ASP A 515 -9.20 -2.14 1.44
CA ASP A 515 -9.62 -2.74 0.17
C ASP A 515 -8.49 -2.79 -0.87
N ASN A 516 -7.42 -1.98 -0.64
CA ASN A 516 -6.21 -1.95 -1.45
C ASN A 516 -5.00 -2.01 -0.53
N LEU A 517 -4.27 -3.11 -0.60
CA LEU A 517 -3.09 -3.35 0.23
C LEU A 517 -1.83 -2.92 -0.51
N LEU A 518 -1.06 -2.02 0.11
CA LEU A 518 0.31 -1.72 -0.30
C LEU A 518 1.27 -2.58 0.57
N PHE A 519 2.11 -3.37 -0.08
CA PHE A 519 3.17 -4.12 0.60
C PHE A 519 4.37 -3.18 0.87
N ASP A 520 4.31 -2.42 1.96
CA ASP A 520 5.34 -1.42 2.30
C ASP A 520 6.32 -1.87 3.40
N GLU A 521 6.16 -3.08 3.91
CA GLU A 521 7.05 -3.73 4.88
C GLU A 521 7.59 -5.06 4.31
N VAL A 522 8.80 -5.44 4.69
CA VAL A 522 9.36 -6.77 4.40
C VAL A 522 8.87 -7.76 5.45
N GLY A 523 8.34 -8.91 5.01
CA GLY A 523 7.89 -9.95 5.92
C GLY A 523 6.69 -10.74 5.42
N GLY A 524 6.07 -11.48 6.34
CA GLY A 524 4.87 -12.25 6.07
C GLY A 524 3.61 -11.43 6.29
N TYR A 525 2.70 -11.48 5.34
CA TYR A 525 1.35 -10.94 5.41
C TYR A 525 0.35 -12.08 5.44
N ARG A 526 -0.82 -11.85 6.07
CA ARG A 526 -1.94 -12.81 6.03
C ARG A 526 -3.21 -12.12 5.62
N ILE A 527 -3.80 -12.62 4.53
CA ILE A 527 -5.07 -12.14 3.96
C ILE A 527 -6.03 -13.31 3.94
N GLY A 528 -7.04 -13.29 4.81
CA GLY A 528 -7.89 -14.48 5.01
C GLY A 528 -7.06 -15.68 5.48
N ASP A 529 -7.07 -16.76 4.69
CA ASP A 529 -6.30 -17.98 4.95
C ASP A 529 -4.94 -18.01 4.22
N ASP A 530 -4.66 -17.03 3.36
CA ASP A 530 -3.44 -16.98 2.55
C ASP A 530 -2.32 -16.26 3.27
N ASP A 531 -1.14 -16.90 3.31
CA ASP A 531 0.12 -16.28 3.70
C ASP A 531 0.83 -15.74 2.44
N ILE A 532 1.21 -14.47 2.47
CA ILE A 532 1.94 -13.79 1.39
C ILE A 532 3.26 -13.28 1.94
N ALA A 533 4.32 -13.47 1.18
CA ALA A 533 5.66 -12.99 1.52
C ALA A 533 6.01 -11.74 0.71
N ALA A 534 6.41 -10.67 1.37
CA ALA A 534 6.90 -9.45 0.73
C ALA A 534 8.38 -9.26 1.02
N ASN A 535 9.16 -8.98 -0.03
CA ASN A 535 10.61 -8.83 0.04
C ASN A 535 11.07 -7.56 -0.65
N LEU A 536 12.19 -7.00 -0.21
CA LEU A 536 12.77 -5.80 -0.82
C LEU A 536 13.28 -6.11 -2.24
N TYR A 537 14.18 -7.07 -2.40
CA TYR A 537 14.80 -7.50 -3.68
C TYR A 537 15.19 -6.33 -4.58
N ASP A 538 15.88 -5.35 -4.03
CA ASP A 538 16.32 -4.18 -4.75
C ASP A 538 17.84 -3.99 -4.61
N PRO A 539 18.62 -4.16 -5.70
CA PRO A 539 20.07 -4.00 -5.64
C PRO A 539 20.52 -2.56 -5.45
N LEU A 540 19.67 -1.56 -5.73
CA LEU A 540 20.00 -0.16 -5.56
C LEU A 540 19.74 0.29 -4.12
N GLU A 541 18.65 -0.15 -3.50
CA GLU A 541 18.36 0.10 -2.08
C GLU A 541 19.35 -0.60 -1.15
N SER A 542 19.91 -1.76 -1.58
CA SER A 542 20.96 -2.47 -0.84
C SER A 542 22.35 -1.87 -1.04
N ASP A 543 22.56 -1.00 -2.06
CA ASP A 543 23.80 -0.25 -2.24
C ASP A 543 23.78 1.00 -1.35
N LEU A 544 24.49 0.92 -0.24
CA LEU A 544 24.55 2.00 0.74
C LEU A 544 25.66 3.02 0.45
N SER A 545 26.30 2.94 -0.71
CA SER A 545 27.30 3.93 -1.16
C SER A 545 26.64 5.29 -1.36
N ILE A 546 27.27 6.33 -0.83
CA ILE A 546 26.77 7.69 -1.01
C ILE A 546 27.50 8.34 -2.19
N TYR A 547 26.76 8.60 -3.24
CA TYR A 547 27.24 9.34 -4.38
C TYR A 547 26.95 10.83 -4.19
N PRO A 548 27.96 11.73 -4.26
CA PRO A 548 27.68 13.16 -4.24
C PRO A 548 26.82 13.51 -5.46
N MET A 549 25.68 14.14 -5.23
CA MET A 549 24.85 14.61 -6.33
C MET A 549 25.70 15.53 -7.24
N SER A 550 25.90 15.11 -8.49
CA SER A 550 26.57 15.92 -9.50
C SER A 550 25.64 17.05 -9.94
N GLY A 551 25.81 18.21 -9.33
CA GLY A 551 25.02 19.39 -9.60
C GLY A 551 24.85 20.21 -8.34
N GLU A 552 25.87 21.04 -8.04
CA GLU A 552 25.85 22.07 -7.03
C GLU A 552 25.25 21.67 -5.67
N ALA A 553 26.07 20.98 -4.85
CA ALA A 553 26.01 21.15 -3.41
C ALA A 553 26.38 22.60 -3.07
N ARG A 554 25.61 23.55 -3.56
CA ARG A 554 25.57 24.85 -2.92
C ARG A 554 24.95 24.57 -1.55
N THR A 555 25.76 24.74 -0.52
CA THR A 555 25.29 25.22 0.77
C THR A 555 24.60 26.56 0.46
N LEU A 556 23.41 26.48 -0.13
CA LEU A 556 22.54 27.62 -0.26
C LEU A 556 22.16 27.96 1.18
N THR A 557 22.84 28.97 1.74
CA THR A 557 22.18 29.78 2.75
C THR A 557 20.90 30.24 2.08
N PRO A 558 19.73 29.76 2.52
CA PRO A 558 18.48 30.14 1.90
C PRO A 558 18.38 31.65 1.99
N ASP A 559 18.07 32.28 0.87
CA ASP A 559 17.75 33.70 0.86
C ASP A 559 16.61 33.94 1.83
N LEU A 560 16.96 34.71 2.87
CA LEU A 560 16.06 35.04 3.96
C LEU A 560 15.00 36.01 3.43
N VAL A 561 13.83 35.50 3.09
CA VAL A 561 12.68 36.33 2.75
C VAL A 561 12.13 36.93 4.04
N LYS A 562 11.98 38.25 4.12
CA LYS A 562 11.26 38.91 5.21
C LYS A 562 9.78 38.61 5.02
N ALA A 563 9.24 37.68 5.77
CA ALA A 563 7.81 37.45 5.85
C ALA A 563 7.23 38.02 7.15
N GLU A 564 6.06 38.56 7.05
CA GLU A 564 5.28 38.92 8.24
C GLU A 564 4.74 37.63 8.87
N VAL A 565 5.25 37.29 10.05
CA VAL A 565 4.77 36.15 10.84
C VAL A 565 3.88 36.65 11.96
N GLU A 566 2.70 36.12 12.05
CA GLU A 566 1.80 36.40 13.16
C GLU A 566 2.30 35.68 14.42
N LYS A 567 2.68 36.48 15.42
CA LYS A 567 3.08 35.95 16.75
C LYS A 567 1.97 36.16 17.74
N GLU A 568 1.47 35.07 18.26
CA GLU A 568 0.43 35.08 19.28
C GLU A 568 0.96 35.58 20.63
N LEU A 569 0.28 36.57 21.20
CA LEU A 569 0.65 37.20 22.50
C LEU A 569 -0.07 36.58 23.69
N TRP A 570 -1.08 35.71 23.46
CA TRP A 570 -1.92 35.19 24.51
C TRP A 570 -1.15 34.43 25.61
N THR A 571 -0.09 33.71 25.27
CA THR A 571 0.75 32.95 26.22
C THR A 571 1.45 33.90 27.20
N TYR A 572 1.98 35.01 26.70
CA TYR A 572 2.64 36.02 27.55
C TYR A 572 1.62 36.76 28.40
N LEU A 573 0.42 37.02 27.87
CA LEU A 573 -0.67 37.67 28.62
C LEU A 573 -1.18 36.76 29.74
N ILE A 574 -1.31 35.45 29.54
CA ILE A 574 -1.69 34.52 30.61
C ILE A 574 -0.62 34.46 31.71
N ILE A 575 0.65 34.40 31.36
CA ILE A 575 1.74 34.42 32.34
C ILE A 575 1.65 35.71 33.17
N LEU A 576 1.41 36.86 32.54
CA LEU A 576 1.25 38.13 33.22
C LEU A 576 0.03 38.17 34.14
N VAL A 577 -1.10 37.62 33.67
CA VAL A 577 -2.32 37.46 34.48
C VAL A 577 -2.07 36.59 35.71
N MET A 578 -1.34 35.49 35.60
CA MET A 578 -0.95 34.64 36.73
C MET A 578 -0.04 35.38 37.73
N PHE A 579 0.85 36.21 37.20
CA PHE A 579 1.75 37.01 38.05
C PHE A 579 0.97 38.07 38.85
N ILE A 580 0.01 38.74 38.23
CA ILE A 580 -0.87 39.73 38.87
C ILE A 580 -1.76 39.05 39.92
N ALA A 581 -2.33 37.89 39.64
CA ALA A 581 -3.12 37.11 40.59
C ALA A 581 -2.27 36.69 41.82
N GLY A 582 -1.04 36.22 41.59
CA GLY A 582 -0.10 35.89 42.68
C GLY A 582 0.28 37.10 43.52
N PHE A 583 0.49 38.27 42.89
CA PHE A 583 0.80 39.51 43.58
C PHE A 583 -0.41 40.06 44.36
N GLU A 584 -1.63 39.90 43.85
CA GLU A 584 -2.85 40.25 44.57
C GLU A 584 -3.00 39.43 45.84
N LEU A 585 -2.79 38.11 45.77
CA LEU A 585 -2.82 37.22 46.95
C LEU A 585 -1.74 37.61 47.99
N TYR A 586 -0.53 37.93 47.54
CA TYR A 586 0.54 38.40 48.40
C TYR A 586 0.17 39.71 49.08
N TYR A 587 -0.39 40.66 48.34
CA TYR A 587 -0.82 41.97 48.85
C TYR A 587 -1.95 41.86 49.87
N LEU A 588 -2.96 41.01 49.62
CA LEU A 588 -4.04 40.71 50.56
C LEU A 588 -3.53 40.10 51.86
N ARG A 589 -2.58 39.17 51.76
CA ARG A 589 -1.92 38.58 52.95
C ARG A 589 -1.08 39.59 53.73
N ALA A 590 -0.35 40.46 53.06
CA ALA A 590 0.45 41.50 53.69
C ALA A 590 -0.43 42.54 54.43
N ARG A 591 -1.67 42.70 53.99
CA ARG A 591 -2.67 43.59 54.60
C ARG A 591 -3.45 42.95 55.76
N GLY A 592 -3.29 41.65 55.96
CA GLY A 592 -4.00 40.90 56.99
C GLY A 592 -5.48 40.66 56.67
N GLU A 593 -5.86 40.71 55.39
CA GLU A 593 -7.20 40.48 54.90
C GLU A 593 -7.41 38.99 54.41
N LEU A 594 -6.36 38.19 54.47
CA LEU A 594 -6.31 36.75 54.23
C LEU A 594 -5.64 36.03 55.39
#